data_873ea6003a57af371dfce171c3577de7
#
_entry.id   873ea6003a57af371dfce171c3577de7
#
_cell.length_a   1.000
_cell.length_b   1.000
_cell.length_c   1.000
_cell.angle_alpha   90.00
_cell.angle_beta   90.00
_cell.angle_gamma   90.00
#
_symmetry.space_group_name_H-M   'P 1'
#
loop_
_entity.id
_entity.type
_entity.pdbx_description
1 polymer ?
#
loop_
_entity_poly.entity_id
_entity_poly.type
_entity_poly.pdbx_seq_one_letter_code
_entity_poly.pdbx_strand_id
1 'polypeptide(L)'
;SDEIINKLIFPFNKFDLTALELKPFTRFTIAKSLDDLTNNQLSKLMNSIVRDRSTGCFIIGPKKITPKINDKFLVKLSTALAYLIGIPNHDSMAGKYYARFVVKHEDKSDSYLRKAYRNMDLHTDGTYVKEITDWLLMTKIDEQNVEGGETAMLHLDDWEHCEDLFNDPIGKQNFIWGSPKSKNVDYKVEHPVFSTDEDGKPNISYIDQFPEPKNMAQGNFLQRLSDALEDSNN
;
A
#
# COMPACT_ATOMS: atom_id res chain seq x y z
N SER A 1 -9.00 -5.13 -21.86
CA SER A 1 -8.61 -5.26 -23.28
C SER A 1 -8.10 -3.92 -23.82
N ASP A 2 -7.34 -3.94 -24.93
CA ASP A 2 -6.85 -2.72 -25.58
C ASP A 2 -8.00 -1.82 -26.02
N GLU A 3 -9.17 -2.38 -26.30
CA GLU A 3 -10.38 -1.64 -26.61
C GLU A 3 -10.86 -0.78 -25.44
N ILE A 4 -10.85 -1.30 -24.22
CA ILE A 4 -11.21 -0.55 -23.02
C ILE A 4 -10.22 0.61 -22.82
N ILE A 5 -8.90 0.35 -22.95
CA ILE A 5 -7.88 1.39 -22.83
C ILE A 5 -8.12 2.52 -23.85
N ASN A 6 -8.38 2.19 -25.11
CA ASN A 6 -8.66 3.20 -26.14
C ASN A 6 -9.93 4.02 -25.82
N LYS A 7 -10.97 3.39 -25.29
CA LYS A 7 -12.20 4.08 -24.87
C LYS A 7 -12.01 4.96 -23.63
N LEU A 8 -11.06 4.63 -22.75
CA LEU A 8 -10.73 5.43 -21.56
C LEU A 8 -9.98 6.73 -21.88
N ILE A 9 -9.28 6.81 -23.01
CA ILE A 9 -8.48 7.99 -23.35
C ILE A 9 -9.35 9.26 -23.35
N PHE A 10 -10.54 9.21 -23.94
CA PHE A 10 -11.41 10.39 -24.02
C PHE A 10 -11.90 10.84 -22.63
N PRO A 11 -12.55 10.02 -21.80
CA PRO A 11 -12.98 10.45 -20.47
C PRO A 11 -11.82 10.84 -19.56
N PHE A 12 -10.65 10.20 -19.68
CA PHE A 12 -9.47 10.55 -18.89
C PHE A 12 -8.85 11.89 -19.31
N ASN A 13 -8.92 12.26 -20.60
CA ASN A 13 -8.44 13.54 -21.07
C ASN A 13 -9.35 14.71 -20.71
N LYS A 14 -10.59 14.45 -20.27
CA LYS A 14 -11.51 15.49 -19.79
C LYS A 14 -10.97 16.21 -18.54
N PHE A 15 -10.17 15.53 -17.73
CA PHE A 15 -9.57 16.10 -16.53
C PHE A 15 -8.05 15.98 -16.61
N ASP A 16 -7.33 17.04 -16.29
CA ASP A 16 -5.91 16.98 -16.01
C ASP A 16 -5.64 16.53 -14.56
N LEU A 17 -4.37 16.33 -14.20
CA LEU A 17 -4.02 15.90 -12.85
C LEU A 17 -4.31 17.00 -11.81
N THR A 18 -4.23 18.28 -12.21
CA THR A 18 -4.57 19.40 -11.34
C THR A 18 -6.06 19.41 -10.99
N ALA A 19 -6.92 19.11 -11.96
CA ALA A 19 -8.35 18.98 -11.68
C ALA A 19 -8.66 17.83 -10.72
N LEU A 20 -7.97 16.70 -10.87
CA LEU A 20 -8.11 15.56 -9.92
C LEU A 20 -7.61 15.90 -8.52
N GLU A 21 -6.60 16.76 -8.40
CA GLU A 21 -6.08 17.24 -7.12
C GLU A 21 -7.06 18.18 -6.44
N LEU A 22 -7.47 19.24 -7.16
CA LEU A 22 -8.23 20.36 -6.58
C LEU A 22 -9.75 20.11 -6.52
N LYS A 23 -10.27 19.16 -7.31
CA LYS A 23 -11.70 18.81 -7.39
C LYS A 23 -11.92 17.34 -7.11
N PRO A 24 -11.91 16.90 -5.85
CA PRO A 24 -11.94 15.47 -5.46
C PRO A 24 -13.09 14.67 -6.11
N PHE A 25 -14.23 15.28 -6.37
CA PHE A 25 -15.36 14.62 -7.02
C PHE A 25 -15.06 14.15 -8.45
N THR A 26 -14.07 14.74 -9.13
CA THR A 26 -13.67 14.32 -10.49
C THR A 26 -13.01 12.94 -10.50
N ARG A 27 -12.45 12.50 -9.37
CA ARG A 27 -11.88 11.16 -9.19
C ARG A 27 -12.96 10.09 -9.29
N PHE A 28 -14.13 10.34 -8.72
CA PHE A 28 -15.31 9.47 -8.86
C PHE A 28 -15.81 9.44 -10.30
N THR A 29 -15.71 10.56 -11.03
CA THR A 29 -16.13 10.63 -12.44
C THR A 29 -15.27 9.74 -13.33
N ILE A 30 -13.94 9.73 -13.14
CA ILE A 30 -13.06 8.84 -13.92
C ILE A 30 -13.22 7.38 -13.49
N ALA A 31 -13.43 7.09 -12.21
CA ALA A 31 -13.74 5.76 -11.72
C ALA A 31 -15.04 5.22 -12.35
N LYS A 32 -16.10 6.03 -12.32
CA LYS A 32 -17.36 5.68 -12.97
C LYS A 32 -17.18 5.42 -14.48
N SER A 33 -16.40 6.23 -15.18
CA SER A 33 -16.12 6.02 -16.60
C SER A 33 -15.43 4.68 -16.88
N LEU A 34 -14.52 4.25 -15.99
CA LEU A 34 -13.87 2.95 -16.08
C LEU A 34 -14.87 1.82 -15.83
N ASP A 35 -15.71 1.95 -14.83
CA ASP A 35 -16.68 0.92 -14.45
C ASP A 35 -17.78 0.74 -15.51
N ASP A 36 -18.29 1.84 -16.04
CA ASP A 36 -19.27 1.82 -17.14
C ASP A 36 -18.74 1.08 -18.38
N LEU A 37 -17.47 1.28 -18.73
CA LEU A 37 -16.83 0.58 -19.86
C LEU A 37 -16.63 -0.92 -19.62
N THR A 38 -16.72 -1.36 -18.39
CA THR A 38 -16.67 -2.77 -18.01
C THR A 38 -18.03 -3.32 -17.59
N ASN A 39 -19.12 -2.59 -17.86
CA ASN A 39 -20.49 -2.96 -17.46
C ASN A 39 -20.60 -3.25 -15.96
N ASN A 40 -19.92 -2.48 -15.12
CA ASN A 40 -19.83 -2.64 -13.66
C ASN A 40 -19.26 -4.01 -13.22
N GLN A 41 -18.54 -4.70 -14.10
CA GLN A 41 -17.93 -5.98 -13.74
C GLN A 41 -16.60 -5.79 -13.02
N LEU A 42 -15.86 -4.72 -13.34
CA LEU A 42 -14.57 -4.47 -12.73
C LEU A 42 -14.70 -4.12 -11.25
N SER A 43 -15.61 -3.23 -10.89
CA SER A 43 -15.88 -2.89 -9.49
C SER A 43 -16.34 -4.09 -8.68
N LYS A 44 -17.23 -4.93 -9.24
CA LYS A 44 -17.68 -6.16 -8.59
C LYS A 44 -16.53 -7.14 -8.36
N LEU A 45 -15.71 -7.36 -9.38
CA LEU A 45 -14.54 -8.25 -9.29
C LEU A 45 -13.54 -7.72 -8.25
N MET A 46 -13.16 -6.45 -8.30
CA MET A 46 -12.22 -5.86 -7.36
C MET A 46 -12.74 -5.92 -5.93
N ASN A 47 -14.02 -5.60 -5.70
CA ASN A 47 -14.63 -5.70 -4.38
C ASN A 47 -14.70 -7.15 -3.86
N SER A 48 -14.90 -8.15 -4.72
CA SER A 48 -14.85 -9.55 -4.28
C SER A 48 -13.44 -9.97 -3.89
N ILE A 49 -12.43 -9.54 -4.64
CA ILE A 49 -11.01 -9.84 -4.38
C ILE A 49 -10.56 -9.24 -3.05
N VAL A 50 -10.81 -7.95 -2.84
CA VAL A 50 -10.32 -7.25 -1.62
C VAL A 50 -11.02 -7.68 -0.34
N ARG A 51 -12.15 -8.39 -0.45
CA ARG A 51 -12.87 -8.97 0.69
C ARG A 51 -12.55 -10.46 0.92
N ASP A 52 -11.83 -11.07 0.01
CA ASP A 52 -11.41 -12.46 0.12
C ASP A 52 -10.01 -12.52 0.73
N ARG A 53 -9.94 -12.92 1.99
CA ARG A 53 -8.67 -13.07 2.71
C ARG A 53 -7.68 -13.98 1.99
N SER A 54 -8.14 -14.99 1.27
CA SER A 54 -7.27 -15.93 0.56
C SER A 54 -6.51 -15.30 -0.61
N THR A 55 -6.91 -14.11 -1.06
CA THR A 55 -6.32 -13.47 -2.24
C THR A 55 -4.95 -12.86 -1.96
N GLY A 56 -4.69 -12.30 -0.77
CA GLY A 56 -3.42 -11.64 -0.42
C GLY A 56 -3.02 -10.48 -1.35
N CYS A 57 -2.80 -10.75 -2.63
CA CYS A 57 -2.49 -9.73 -3.64
C CYS A 57 -3.04 -10.08 -5.02
N PHE A 58 -3.11 -9.07 -5.91
CA PHE A 58 -3.45 -9.28 -7.31
C PHE A 58 -2.79 -8.23 -8.21
N ILE A 59 -2.61 -8.56 -9.48
CA ILE A 59 -2.04 -7.68 -10.49
C ILE A 59 -3.10 -7.33 -11.53
N ILE A 60 -3.21 -6.06 -11.84
CA ILE A 60 -4.10 -5.55 -12.89
C ILE A 60 -3.34 -4.62 -13.82
N GLY A 61 -3.53 -4.78 -15.12
CA GLY A 61 -2.85 -3.92 -16.09
C GLY A 61 -3.31 -4.14 -17.53
N PRO A 62 -2.85 -3.31 -18.47
CA PRO A 62 -3.07 -3.50 -19.89
C PRO A 62 -2.26 -4.70 -20.40
N LYS A 63 -2.80 -5.44 -21.37
CA LYS A 63 -2.07 -6.55 -22.03
C LYS A 63 -0.87 -6.07 -22.85
N LYS A 64 -0.93 -4.85 -23.37
CA LYS A 64 0.15 -4.22 -24.14
C LYS A 64 0.33 -2.77 -23.74
N ILE A 65 1.58 -2.37 -23.57
CA ILE A 65 1.91 -0.96 -23.38
C ILE A 65 1.99 -0.30 -24.77
N THR A 66 1.31 0.84 -24.90
CA THR A 66 1.32 1.66 -26.11
C THR A 66 1.72 3.09 -25.75
N PRO A 67 2.19 3.92 -26.69
CA PRO A 67 2.56 5.31 -26.41
C PRO A 67 1.42 6.18 -25.83
N LYS A 68 0.17 5.71 -25.93
CA LYS A 68 -1.00 6.38 -25.32
C LYS A 68 -1.08 6.16 -23.81
N ILE A 69 -0.42 5.11 -23.30
CA ILE A 69 -0.32 4.77 -21.88
C ILE A 69 0.93 5.45 -21.32
N ASN A 70 0.83 6.73 -21.06
CA ASN A 70 1.89 7.52 -20.44
C ASN A 70 1.66 7.68 -18.93
N ASP A 71 2.60 8.30 -18.23
CA ASP A 71 2.53 8.56 -16.78
C ASP A 71 1.18 9.15 -16.34
N LYS A 72 0.70 10.16 -17.06
CA LYS A 72 -0.56 10.83 -16.71
C LYS A 72 -1.74 9.89 -16.82
N PHE A 73 -1.73 9.02 -17.84
CA PHE A 73 -2.76 8.01 -18.01
C PHE A 73 -2.71 6.98 -16.89
N LEU A 74 -1.51 6.50 -16.52
CA LEU A 74 -1.33 5.54 -15.45
C LEU A 74 -1.76 6.08 -14.09
N VAL A 75 -1.43 7.32 -13.76
CA VAL A 75 -1.92 7.97 -12.52
C VAL A 75 -3.45 8.04 -12.50
N LYS A 76 -4.08 8.41 -13.62
CA LYS A 76 -5.55 8.44 -13.72
C LYS A 76 -6.17 7.05 -13.61
N LEU A 77 -5.55 6.05 -14.22
CA LEU A 77 -6.01 4.67 -14.13
C LEU A 77 -5.93 4.16 -12.70
N SER A 78 -4.81 4.37 -12.01
CA SER A 78 -4.65 4.01 -10.60
C SER A 78 -5.67 4.71 -9.71
N THR A 79 -5.89 6.01 -9.96
CA THR A 79 -6.92 6.77 -9.24
C THR A 79 -8.31 6.18 -9.48
N ALA A 80 -8.65 5.87 -10.73
CA ALA A 80 -9.94 5.27 -11.05
C ALA A 80 -10.11 3.90 -10.37
N LEU A 81 -9.09 3.03 -10.41
CA LEU A 81 -9.10 1.72 -9.76
C LEU A 81 -9.29 1.84 -8.24
N ALA A 82 -8.52 2.73 -7.58
CA ALA A 82 -8.66 2.94 -6.15
C ALA A 82 -10.09 3.38 -5.76
N TYR A 83 -10.67 4.31 -6.52
CA TYR A 83 -12.03 4.82 -6.26
C TYR A 83 -13.17 3.85 -6.63
N LEU A 84 -12.88 2.72 -7.28
CA LEU A 84 -13.84 1.62 -7.42
C LEU A 84 -13.97 0.78 -6.14
N ILE A 85 -12.96 0.81 -5.27
CA ILE A 85 -12.91 0.03 -4.03
C ILE A 85 -13.33 0.89 -2.83
N GLY A 86 -12.78 2.11 -2.75
CA GLY A 86 -12.99 3.00 -1.62
C GLY A 86 -12.40 4.39 -1.85
N ILE A 87 -12.24 5.14 -0.78
CA ILE A 87 -11.59 6.46 -0.80
C ILE A 87 -10.17 6.29 -0.29
N PRO A 88 -9.14 6.50 -1.13
CA PRO A 88 -7.76 6.39 -0.72
C PRO A 88 -7.37 7.43 0.34
N ASN A 89 -6.51 7.04 1.27
CA ASN A 89 -5.91 7.96 2.23
C ASN A 89 -5.07 9.02 1.50
N HIS A 90 -5.06 10.23 2.06
CA HIS A 90 -4.20 11.30 1.58
C HIS A 90 -2.74 11.03 1.99
N ASP A 91 -1.82 11.14 1.04
CA ASP A 91 -0.39 11.05 1.35
C ASP A 91 0.14 12.36 1.94
N SER A 92 0.37 12.39 3.24
CA SER A 92 0.85 13.58 3.96
C SER A 92 2.28 13.96 3.56
N MET A 93 3.11 13.03 3.16
CA MET A 93 4.49 13.28 2.71
C MET A 93 4.51 14.00 1.36
N ALA A 94 3.71 13.55 0.40
CA ALA A 94 3.60 14.18 -0.90
C ALA A 94 2.65 15.38 -0.91
N GLY A 95 1.80 15.53 0.11
CA GLY A 95 0.75 16.55 0.18
C GLY A 95 -0.30 16.37 -0.90
N LYS A 96 -0.52 15.14 -1.36
CA LYS A 96 -1.40 14.78 -2.47
C LYS A 96 -2.21 13.51 -2.19
N TYR A 97 -3.16 13.23 -3.06
CA TYR A 97 -3.95 12.00 -3.01
C TYR A 97 -3.22 10.77 -3.58
N TYR A 98 -1.96 10.92 -4.00
CA TYR A 98 -1.06 9.84 -4.38
C TYR A 98 0.40 10.23 -4.16
N ALA A 99 1.26 9.26 -3.89
CA ALA A 99 2.71 9.44 -3.80
C ALA A 99 3.39 9.03 -5.11
N ARG A 100 4.52 9.66 -5.43
CA ARG A 100 5.43 9.24 -6.48
C ARG A 100 6.76 8.86 -5.86
N PHE A 101 7.20 7.65 -6.12
CA PHE A 101 8.51 7.17 -5.71
C PHE A 101 9.40 7.06 -6.94
N VAL A 102 10.60 7.59 -6.82
CA VAL A 102 11.65 7.49 -7.83
C VAL A 102 12.91 7.05 -7.11
N VAL A 103 13.61 6.06 -7.64
CA VAL A 103 14.90 5.63 -7.11
C VAL A 103 15.88 6.81 -7.23
N LYS A 104 16.44 7.23 -6.10
CA LYS A 104 17.48 8.25 -6.02
C LYS A 104 18.72 7.60 -5.44
N HIS A 105 19.86 7.80 -6.10
CA HIS A 105 21.15 7.31 -5.65
C HIS A 105 21.77 8.19 -4.52
N GLU A 106 20.91 8.88 -3.76
CA GLU A 106 21.32 9.74 -2.64
C GLU A 106 20.82 9.13 -1.34
N ASP A 107 21.73 8.87 -0.42
CA ASP A 107 21.44 8.33 0.91
C ASP A 107 21.31 9.44 1.96
N LYS A 108 20.33 10.34 1.77
CA LYS A 108 20.01 11.43 2.72
C LYS A 108 18.65 11.26 3.40
N SER A 109 18.14 10.02 3.44
CA SER A 109 16.85 9.74 4.05
C SER A 109 16.97 9.55 5.56
N ASP A 110 15.99 10.03 6.31
CA ASP A 110 15.76 9.73 7.73
C ASP A 110 15.06 8.38 7.94
N SER A 111 14.88 7.60 6.87
CA SER A 111 14.29 6.28 6.87
C SER A 111 15.10 5.35 5.97
N TYR A 112 15.55 4.21 6.50
CA TYR A 112 16.26 3.19 5.72
C TYR A 112 15.38 2.58 4.61
N LEU A 113 14.06 2.63 4.76
CA LEU A 113 13.09 2.17 3.76
C LEU A 113 13.19 2.89 2.41
N ARG A 114 13.93 4.00 2.35
CA ARG A 114 14.14 4.79 1.13
C ARG A 114 15.56 4.68 0.57
N LYS A 115 16.37 3.77 1.11
CA LYS A 115 17.72 3.52 0.62
C LYS A 115 17.69 2.64 -0.62
N ALA A 116 18.31 3.10 -1.71
CA ALA A 116 18.22 2.46 -3.02
C ALA A 116 18.87 1.06 -3.11
N TYR A 117 19.80 0.75 -2.21
CA TYR A 117 20.62 -0.47 -2.28
C TYR A 117 20.45 -1.39 -1.08
N ARG A 118 19.35 -1.27 -0.39
CA ARG A 118 19.01 -2.13 0.74
C ARG A 118 17.70 -2.87 0.44
N ASN A 119 17.66 -4.14 0.79
CA ASN A 119 16.41 -4.87 0.86
C ASN A 119 15.47 -4.18 1.85
N MET A 120 14.23 -4.12 1.51
CA MET A 120 13.19 -3.61 2.39
C MET A 120 12.64 -4.78 3.19
N ASP A 121 12.66 -4.65 4.51
CA ASP A 121 12.15 -5.68 5.39
C ASP A 121 10.63 -5.81 5.24
N LEU A 122 10.09 -7.01 5.44
CA LEU A 122 8.66 -7.27 5.37
C LEU A 122 7.90 -6.40 6.37
N HIS A 123 6.91 -5.68 5.92
CA HIS A 123 6.14 -4.73 6.72
C HIS A 123 4.74 -4.48 6.17
N THR A 124 3.91 -3.83 6.96
CA THR A 124 2.65 -3.25 6.50
C THR A 124 2.74 -1.72 6.48
N ASP A 125 2.06 -1.09 5.52
CA ASP A 125 1.99 0.36 5.43
C ASP A 125 0.93 0.95 6.37
N GLY A 126 1.10 2.24 6.73
CA GLY A 126 0.10 2.99 7.47
C GLY A 126 0.07 2.74 8.98
N THR A 127 1.13 2.16 9.57
CA THR A 127 1.18 1.84 11.00
C THR A 127 1.21 3.07 11.93
N TYR A 128 1.62 4.22 11.43
CA TYR A 128 1.82 5.47 12.19
C TYR A 128 0.72 6.52 11.95
N VAL A 129 -0.33 6.17 11.23
CA VAL A 129 -1.48 7.05 10.95
C VAL A 129 -2.76 6.54 11.60
N LYS A 130 -3.74 7.43 11.79
CA LYS A 130 -5.01 7.09 12.44
C LYS A 130 -5.88 6.16 11.60
N GLU A 131 -5.85 6.35 10.30
CA GLU A 131 -6.58 5.53 9.33
C GLU A 131 -5.66 4.38 8.89
N ILE A 132 -5.92 3.18 9.40
CA ILE A 132 -5.18 1.97 9.02
C ILE A 132 -5.38 1.70 7.53
N THR A 133 -4.32 1.32 6.86
CA THR A 133 -4.34 0.98 5.43
C THR A 133 -4.75 -0.48 5.26
N ASP A 134 -5.90 -0.73 4.65
CA ASP A 134 -6.37 -2.10 4.34
C ASP A 134 -5.70 -2.65 3.09
N TRP A 135 -5.51 -1.79 2.06
CA TRP A 135 -4.94 -2.17 0.78
C TRP A 135 -3.97 -1.11 0.26
N LEU A 136 -2.86 -1.55 -0.30
CA LEU A 136 -1.91 -0.69 -0.99
C LEU A 136 -2.02 -0.91 -2.50
N LEU A 137 -2.30 0.16 -3.26
CA LEU A 137 -2.25 0.13 -4.71
C LEU A 137 -0.96 0.77 -5.21
N MET A 138 -0.07 -0.05 -5.75
CA MET A 138 1.15 0.41 -6.41
C MET A 138 1.01 0.37 -7.93
N THR A 139 1.56 1.38 -8.61
CA THR A 139 1.57 1.43 -10.08
C THR A 139 3.00 1.64 -10.57
N LYS A 140 3.52 0.65 -11.27
CA LYS A 140 4.80 0.77 -11.95
C LYS A 140 4.62 1.65 -13.18
N ILE A 141 5.33 2.77 -13.22
CA ILE A 141 5.24 3.75 -14.30
C ILE A 141 6.35 3.54 -15.32
N ASP A 142 7.58 3.36 -14.86
CA ASP A 142 8.77 3.19 -15.70
C ASP A 142 9.82 2.32 -15.00
N GLU A 143 10.58 1.60 -15.79
CA GLU A 143 11.69 0.77 -15.32
C GLU A 143 12.73 0.66 -16.42
N GLN A 144 13.95 1.08 -16.13
CA GLN A 144 15.06 1.02 -17.07
C GLN A 144 16.33 0.55 -16.37
N ASN A 145 16.97 -0.51 -16.91
CA ASN A 145 18.25 -1.04 -16.43
C ASN A 145 18.25 -1.36 -14.91
N VAL A 146 17.20 -1.97 -14.43
CA VAL A 146 17.04 -2.33 -13.00
C VAL A 146 17.33 -3.81 -12.82
N GLU A 147 18.19 -4.14 -11.86
CA GLU A 147 18.33 -5.46 -11.27
C GLU A 147 17.82 -5.41 -9.85
N GLY A 148 16.98 -6.37 -9.43
CA GLY A 148 16.28 -6.33 -8.14
C GLY A 148 15.06 -5.40 -8.15
N GLY A 149 14.58 -5.06 -6.96
CA GLY A 149 13.39 -4.21 -6.79
C GLY A 149 12.08 -4.97 -6.98
N GLU A 150 12.12 -6.29 -6.89
CA GLU A 150 10.95 -7.15 -6.81
C GLU A 150 10.14 -6.82 -5.56
N THR A 151 8.82 -6.94 -5.67
CA THR A 151 7.94 -6.85 -4.52
C THR A 151 7.76 -8.25 -3.93
N ALA A 152 8.32 -8.49 -2.77
CA ALA A 152 8.07 -9.69 -1.98
C ALA A 152 6.76 -9.54 -1.20
N MET A 153 6.00 -10.62 -1.10
CA MET A 153 4.75 -10.65 -0.34
C MET A 153 4.65 -11.94 0.45
N LEU A 154 4.34 -11.80 1.73
CA LEU A 154 4.10 -12.92 2.64
C LEU A 154 2.64 -12.87 3.11
N HIS A 155 1.89 -13.94 2.84
CA HIS A 155 0.54 -14.07 3.35
C HIS A 155 0.55 -14.60 4.78
N LEU A 156 -0.20 -13.98 5.68
CA LEU A 156 -0.19 -14.36 7.11
C LEU A 156 -0.60 -15.82 7.35
N ASP A 157 -1.52 -16.35 6.54
CA ASP A 157 -1.98 -17.73 6.69
C ASP A 157 -0.93 -18.76 6.21
N ASP A 158 0.09 -18.32 5.45
CA ASP A 158 1.20 -19.15 4.97
C ASP A 158 2.48 -18.94 5.81
N TRP A 159 2.44 -17.98 6.75
CA TRP A 159 3.61 -17.65 7.56
C TRP A 159 3.74 -18.58 8.76
N GLU A 160 4.77 -19.40 8.79
CA GLU A 160 4.99 -20.43 9.83
C GLU A 160 5.09 -19.89 11.26
N HIS A 161 5.60 -18.64 11.45
CA HIS A 161 5.73 -17.99 12.76
C HIS A 161 4.46 -17.25 13.21
N CYS A 162 3.43 -17.17 12.36
CA CYS A 162 2.25 -16.35 12.63
C CYS A 162 1.51 -16.79 13.88
N GLU A 163 1.28 -18.10 14.07
CA GLU A 163 0.50 -18.62 15.19
C GLU A 163 1.17 -18.35 16.53
N ASP A 164 2.46 -18.61 16.64
CA ASP A 164 3.22 -18.41 17.87
C ASP A 164 3.27 -16.93 18.28
N LEU A 165 3.54 -16.04 17.33
CA LEU A 165 3.61 -14.60 17.59
C LEU A 165 2.24 -13.99 17.87
N PHE A 166 1.21 -14.44 17.18
CA PHE A 166 -0.17 -13.99 17.41
C PHE A 166 -0.70 -14.43 18.79
N ASN A 167 -0.30 -15.61 19.27
CA ASN A 167 -0.71 -16.12 20.58
C ASN A 167 0.06 -15.49 21.75
N ASP A 168 1.16 -14.78 21.49
CA ASP A 168 1.87 -14.03 22.52
C ASP A 168 1.01 -12.81 22.97
N PRO A 169 0.62 -12.73 24.26
CA PRO A 169 -0.21 -11.63 24.75
C PRO A 169 0.44 -10.26 24.64
N ILE A 170 1.79 -10.20 24.51
CA ILE A 170 2.50 -8.93 24.33
C ILE A 170 2.17 -8.31 22.96
N GLY A 171 2.05 -9.13 21.90
CA GLY A 171 1.70 -8.65 20.56
C GLY A 171 0.32 -8.00 20.45
N LYS A 172 -0.56 -8.28 21.44
CA LYS A 172 -1.92 -7.72 21.56
C LYS A 172 -2.01 -6.48 22.46
N GLN A 173 -0.89 -6.08 23.09
CA GLN A 173 -0.81 -4.82 23.84
C GLN A 173 -0.63 -3.64 22.88
N ASN A 174 -1.07 -2.46 23.31
CA ASN A 174 -0.80 -1.25 22.55
C ASN A 174 0.66 -0.83 22.62
N PHE A 175 1.27 -0.68 21.47
CA PHE A 175 2.54 -0.03 21.24
C PHE A 175 2.31 1.43 20.83
N ILE A 176 3.31 2.27 21.04
CA ILE A 176 3.32 3.63 20.48
C ILE A 176 3.97 3.58 19.11
N TRP A 177 3.32 4.18 18.11
CA TRP A 177 3.81 4.24 16.74
C TRP A 177 4.09 5.68 16.37
N GLY A 178 5.34 5.96 16.03
CA GLY A 178 5.78 7.26 15.55
C GLY A 178 6.27 7.19 14.12
N SER A 179 6.59 8.32 13.53
CA SER A 179 7.17 8.37 12.19
C SER A 179 8.30 9.38 12.12
N PRO A 180 9.26 9.25 11.19
CA PRO A 180 10.26 10.26 10.96
C PRO A 180 9.62 11.56 10.44
N LYS A 181 10.31 12.70 10.67
CA LYS A 181 9.81 14.03 10.30
C LYS A 181 9.47 14.17 8.82
N SER A 182 10.15 13.44 7.96
CA SER A 182 9.91 13.43 6.52
C SER A 182 8.53 12.91 6.11
N LYS A 183 7.83 12.22 7.02
CA LYS A 183 6.46 11.75 6.76
C LYS A 183 5.40 12.83 6.97
N ASN A 184 5.78 14.01 7.54
CA ASN A 184 4.87 15.12 7.85
C ASN A 184 3.67 14.71 8.73
N VAL A 185 3.90 13.78 9.65
CA VAL A 185 2.95 13.36 10.67
C VAL A 185 3.51 13.80 12.01
N ASP A 186 2.79 14.68 12.71
CA ASP A 186 3.22 15.33 13.95
C ASP A 186 2.61 14.74 15.22
N TYR A 187 1.93 13.61 15.08
CA TYR A 187 1.31 12.87 16.18
C TYR A 187 1.82 11.43 16.22
N LYS A 188 1.54 10.77 17.33
CA LYS A 188 1.74 9.30 17.49
C LYS A 188 0.38 8.64 17.65
N VAL A 189 0.30 7.38 17.26
CA VAL A 189 -0.87 6.54 17.45
C VAL A 189 -0.54 5.37 18.37
N GLU A 190 -1.56 4.77 18.98
CA GLU A 190 -1.41 3.60 19.82
C GLU A 190 -2.30 2.47 19.30
N HIS A 191 -1.70 1.33 18.96
CA HIS A 191 -2.42 0.12 18.61
C HIS A 191 -1.53 -1.11 18.81
N PRO A 192 -2.11 -2.33 18.87
CA PRO A 192 -1.33 -3.56 18.95
C PRO A 192 -0.63 -3.87 17.62
N VAL A 193 0.38 -4.75 17.69
CA VAL A 193 0.96 -5.38 16.50
C VAL A 193 -0.03 -6.34 15.88
N PHE A 194 -0.66 -7.20 16.69
CA PHE A 194 -1.65 -8.15 16.22
C PHE A 194 -3.06 -7.79 16.68
N SER A 195 -3.99 -7.86 15.74
CA SER A 195 -5.43 -7.80 15.96
C SER A 195 -6.11 -9.00 15.30
N THR A 196 -7.42 -9.10 15.41
CA THR A 196 -8.24 -10.11 14.74
C THR A 196 -9.13 -9.47 13.70
N ASP A 197 -9.34 -10.16 12.58
CA ASP A 197 -10.39 -9.81 11.62
C ASP A 197 -11.79 -10.25 12.11
N GLU A 198 -12.80 -10.05 11.27
CA GLU A 198 -14.20 -10.40 11.59
C GLU A 198 -14.41 -11.92 11.79
N ASP A 199 -13.53 -12.74 11.19
CA ASP A 199 -13.54 -14.21 11.33
C ASP A 199 -12.66 -14.72 12.47
N GLY A 200 -12.06 -13.80 13.26
CA GLY A 200 -11.18 -14.11 14.38
C GLY A 200 -9.76 -14.52 13.98
N LYS A 201 -9.39 -14.34 12.71
CA LYS A 201 -8.04 -14.65 12.21
C LYS A 201 -7.06 -13.51 12.45
N PRO A 202 -5.74 -13.81 12.49
CA PRO A 202 -4.71 -12.80 12.70
C PRO A 202 -4.69 -11.71 11.63
N ASN A 203 -4.59 -10.45 12.08
CA ASN A 203 -4.14 -9.32 11.30
C ASN A 203 -2.89 -8.74 11.93
N ILE A 204 -1.95 -8.26 11.12
CA ILE A 204 -0.72 -7.62 11.58
C ILE A 204 -0.66 -6.16 11.11
N SER A 205 -0.17 -5.29 12.00
CA SER A 205 0.20 -3.92 11.67
C SER A 205 1.61 -3.69 12.23
N TYR A 206 2.61 -3.75 11.37
CA TYR A 206 4.00 -3.73 11.79
C TYR A 206 4.93 -3.15 10.72
N ILE A 207 5.86 -2.35 11.19
CA ILE A 207 7.07 -1.92 10.52
C ILE A 207 8.13 -1.69 11.58
N ASP A 208 9.29 -2.25 11.46
CA ASP A 208 10.32 -2.30 12.51
C ASP A 208 10.84 -0.92 12.94
N GLN A 209 10.86 0.05 12.04
CA GLN A 209 11.40 1.38 12.29
C GLN A 209 10.53 2.26 13.22
N PHE A 210 9.23 2.00 13.34
CA PHE A 210 8.28 2.97 13.91
C PHE A 210 7.72 2.65 15.29
N PRO A 211 7.74 1.40 15.79
CA PRO A 211 7.22 1.11 17.13
C PRO A 211 8.19 1.58 18.21
N GLU A 212 7.64 2.20 19.25
CA GLU A 212 8.35 2.57 20.48
C GLU A 212 7.91 1.63 21.60
N PRO A 213 8.76 0.66 22.04
CA PRO A 213 8.43 -0.21 23.16
C PRO A 213 8.43 0.56 24.47
N LYS A 214 7.43 0.29 25.32
CA LYS A 214 7.28 0.91 26.63
C LYS A 214 8.05 0.17 27.74
N ASN A 215 8.50 -1.06 27.49
CA ASN A 215 9.21 -1.91 28.44
C ASN A 215 10.00 -3.01 27.74
N MET A 216 10.81 -3.77 28.52
CA MET A 216 11.64 -4.85 27.99
C MET A 216 10.84 -5.98 27.33
N ALA A 217 9.65 -6.32 27.84
CA ALA A 217 8.83 -7.38 27.25
C ALA A 217 8.38 -7.00 25.83
N GLN A 218 7.94 -5.77 25.64
CA GLN A 218 7.61 -5.23 24.31
C GLN A 218 8.85 -5.17 23.41
N GLY A 219 10.01 -4.73 23.93
CA GLY A 219 11.23 -4.69 23.14
C GLY A 219 11.66 -6.09 22.66
N ASN A 220 11.64 -7.07 23.55
CA ASN A 220 11.97 -8.46 23.21
C ASN A 220 10.97 -9.08 22.22
N PHE A 221 9.70 -8.74 22.33
CA PHE A 221 8.68 -9.20 21.40
C PHE A 221 8.95 -8.63 19.99
N LEU A 222 9.20 -7.33 19.87
CA LEU A 222 9.51 -6.69 18.59
C LEU A 222 10.78 -7.26 17.94
N GLN A 223 11.81 -7.60 18.76
CA GLN A 223 13.01 -8.23 18.22
C GLN A 223 12.71 -9.61 17.63
N ARG A 224 11.99 -10.48 18.39
CA ARG A 224 11.60 -11.80 17.88
C ARG A 224 10.74 -11.71 16.62
N LEU A 225 9.84 -10.75 16.54
CA LEU A 225 9.02 -10.51 15.36
C LEU A 225 9.86 -10.06 14.17
N SER A 226 10.80 -9.13 14.38
CA SER A 226 11.72 -8.66 13.34
C SER A 226 12.57 -9.80 12.80
N ASP A 227 13.18 -10.60 13.69
CA ASP A 227 14.00 -11.76 13.34
C ASP A 227 13.20 -12.79 12.50
N ALA A 228 11.97 -13.09 12.92
CA ALA A 228 11.09 -14.02 12.19
C ALA A 228 10.67 -13.52 10.80
N LEU A 229 10.49 -12.21 10.63
CA LEU A 229 10.20 -11.62 9.33
C LEU A 229 11.44 -11.58 8.44
N GLU A 230 12.62 -11.34 8.99
CA GLU A 230 13.89 -11.39 8.27
C GLU A 230 14.19 -12.80 7.75
N ASP A 231 14.04 -13.83 8.60
CA ASP A 231 14.20 -15.24 8.20
C ASP A 231 13.24 -15.62 7.04
N SER A 232 12.02 -15.06 7.04
CA SER A 232 11.01 -15.32 6.01
C SER A 232 11.24 -14.54 4.71
N ASN A 233 12.12 -13.53 4.73
CA ASN A 233 12.46 -12.69 3.56
C ASN A 233 13.66 -13.23 2.78
N ASN A 234 14.36 -14.23 3.28
CA ASN A 234 15.52 -14.88 2.69
C ASN A 234 15.14 -16.22 2.04
#